data_2b680fb35e0fd4c3c593c8a3af8d48ee
#
_entry.id   2b680fb35e0fd4c3c593c8a3af8d48ee
#
_cell.length_a   1.000
_cell.length_b   1.000
_cell.length_c   1.000
_cell.angle_alpha   90.00
_cell.angle_beta   90.00
_cell.angle_gamma   90.00
#
_symmetry.space_group_name_H-M   'P 1'
#
loop_
_entity.id
_entity.type
_entity.pdbx_description
1 polymer ?
#
loop_
_entity_poly.entity_id
_entity_poly.type
_entity_poly.pdbx_seq_one_letter_code
_entity_poly.pdbx_strand_id
1 'polypeptide(L)'
;MDTPEVSIIMPVFNAAAGGAYLRQAVRSLLQQLPLPGLALPSMEILVVNDRSDDPATLAALAELADWPCVVILHNDRAKGPAGARNTGLHAARGNWVAFLDADDLWLPYALAQRWHVAATHAGAGWVAGGFSLLRARPDGSFADLAQLTAAATAAPGTAPDALAATGAARRLRRPVEMLATECIVIPTTVLMRRDLLLVKGGFDERLRRAEDYHLWLRCALDTDLWLLPTPVAHYRIHGASLTHGDAPRFLHEDRMLTLLLANAAWLPHRPLLMARYDLVMQDHCWFYRGRQRQRAALRCALQWLARRPLHRAAWRELLASALRRG
;
A
#
# COMPACT_ATOMS: atom_id res chain seq x y z
N MET A 1 19.92 3.55 23.61
CA MET A 1 18.61 4.00 23.09
C MET A 1 17.66 2.84 23.26
N ASP A 2 16.50 3.09 23.86
CA ASP A 2 15.49 2.07 24.06
C ASP A 2 15.00 1.54 22.72
N THR A 3 14.56 0.28 22.70
CA THR A 3 14.00 -0.33 21.50
C THR A 3 12.67 0.34 21.16
N PRO A 4 12.48 0.89 19.95
CA PRO A 4 11.20 1.50 19.57
C PRO A 4 10.09 0.45 19.56
N GLU A 5 8.85 0.88 19.81
CA GLU A 5 7.69 0.00 19.71
C GLU A 5 7.23 -0.16 18.25
N VAL A 6 7.37 0.93 17.46
CA VAL A 6 6.93 0.99 16.06
C VAL A 6 8.10 1.42 15.16
N SER A 7 8.34 0.67 14.08
CA SER A 7 9.22 1.09 12.97
C SER A 7 8.37 1.50 11.77
N ILE A 8 8.56 2.74 11.29
CA ILE A 8 7.84 3.26 10.12
C ILE A 8 8.77 3.23 8.92
N ILE A 9 8.41 2.51 7.88
CA ILE A 9 9.24 2.26 6.70
C ILE A 9 8.75 3.12 5.54
N MET A 10 9.66 3.92 4.97
CA MET A 10 9.38 4.83 3.85
C MET A 10 10.29 4.52 2.67
N PRO A 11 9.80 3.86 1.61
CA PRO A 11 10.58 3.69 0.38
C PRO A 11 10.67 5.01 -0.38
N VAL A 12 11.84 5.36 -0.89
CA VAL A 12 12.08 6.60 -1.65
C VAL A 12 12.86 6.31 -2.91
N PHE A 13 12.31 6.73 -4.06
CA PHE A 13 13.01 6.77 -5.33
C PHE A 13 12.65 8.06 -6.07
N ASN A 14 13.63 8.92 -6.35
CA ASN A 14 13.47 10.19 -7.08
C ASN A 14 12.19 10.95 -6.64
N ALA A 15 12.21 11.41 -5.38
CA ALA A 15 11.03 11.95 -4.71
C ALA A 15 10.46 13.15 -5.48
N ALA A 16 9.15 13.14 -5.71
CA ALA A 16 8.44 14.20 -6.43
C ALA A 16 8.61 15.58 -5.78
N ALA A 17 8.44 16.63 -6.59
CA ALA A 17 8.56 18.03 -6.19
C ALA A 17 9.91 18.34 -5.49
N GLY A 18 11.01 17.80 -5.99
CA GLY A 18 12.35 18.04 -5.44
C GLY A 18 12.49 17.66 -3.97
N GLY A 19 11.84 16.58 -3.54
CA GLY A 19 11.85 16.09 -2.17
C GLY A 19 10.89 16.84 -1.23
N ALA A 20 10.10 17.80 -1.70
CA ALA A 20 9.18 18.55 -0.84
C ALA A 20 8.09 17.63 -0.25
N TYR A 21 7.57 16.69 -1.03
CA TYR A 21 6.57 15.72 -0.54
C TYR A 21 7.17 14.77 0.50
N LEU A 22 8.40 14.32 0.29
CA LEU A 22 9.12 13.50 1.25
C LEU A 22 9.28 14.22 2.61
N ARG A 23 9.67 15.49 2.60
CA ARG A 23 9.75 16.28 3.83
C ARG A 23 8.40 16.43 4.52
N GLN A 24 7.33 16.66 3.76
CA GLN A 24 5.97 16.73 4.31
C GLN A 24 5.53 15.38 4.90
N ALA A 25 5.84 14.27 4.23
CA ALA A 25 5.54 12.93 4.70
C ALA A 25 6.22 12.66 6.05
N VAL A 26 7.53 12.92 6.18
CA VAL A 26 8.25 12.75 7.46
C VAL A 26 7.71 13.69 8.54
N ARG A 27 7.41 14.95 8.22
CA ARG A 27 6.80 15.87 9.18
C ARG A 27 5.45 15.37 9.68
N SER A 28 4.63 14.76 8.83
CA SER A 28 3.33 14.20 9.25
C SER A 28 3.49 13.05 10.26
N LEU A 29 4.60 12.32 10.23
CA LEU A 29 4.95 11.30 11.23
C LEU A 29 5.40 11.91 12.55
N LEU A 30 6.22 12.95 12.50
CA LEU A 30 6.74 13.63 13.70
C LEU A 30 5.68 14.45 14.42
N GLN A 31 4.58 14.83 13.74
CA GLN A 31 3.48 15.65 14.27
C GLN A 31 2.27 14.81 14.68
N GLN A 32 2.44 13.50 14.91
CA GLN A 32 1.34 12.67 15.39
C GLN A 32 0.88 13.11 16.77
N LEU A 33 -0.43 13.05 17.00
CA LEU A 33 -1.07 13.45 18.24
C LEU A 33 -1.57 12.22 19.01
N PRO A 34 -1.47 12.22 20.35
CA PRO A 34 -2.01 11.15 21.18
C PRO A 34 -3.55 11.24 21.27
N LEU A 35 -4.19 10.12 21.53
CA LEU A 35 -5.59 10.10 21.98
C LEU A 35 -5.67 10.33 23.51
N PRO A 36 -6.81 10.83 24.04
CA PRO A 36 -6.98 11.01 25.47
C PRO A 36 -6.70 9.72 26.25
N GLY A 37 -5.84 9.83 27.25
CA GLY A 37 -5.46 8.69 28.09
C GLY A 37 -4.56 7.64 27.45
N LEU A 38 -4.11 7.85 26.20
CA LEU A 38 -3.21 6.93 25.48
C LEU A 38 -1.96 7.67 25.00
N ALA A 39 -0.79 7.30 25.50
CA ALA A 39 0.49 7.79 24.98
C ALA A 39 0.74 7.24 23.56
N LEU A 40 1.44 8.02 22.76
CA LEU A 40 1.98 7.51 21.49
C LEU A 40 3.06 6.46 21.75
N PRO A 41 3.15 5.41 20.93
CA PRO A 41 4.28 4.49 20.99
C PRO A 41 5.57 5.20 20.61
N SER A 42 6.68 4.75 21.19
CA SER A 42 8.02 5.12 20.73
C SER A 42 8.23 4.64 19.30
N MET A 43 8.86 5.48 18.45
CA MET A 43 8.99 5.16 17.03
C MET A 43 10.38 5.45 16.47
N GLU A 44 10.74 4.73 15.42
CA GLU A 44 11.80 5.07 14.49
C GLU A 44 11.24 5.19 13.07
N ILE A 45 11.86 6.03 12.24
CA ILE A 45 11.47 6.27 10.85
C ILE A 45 12.62 5.81 9.96
N LEU A 46 12.42 4.73 9.22
CA LEU A 46 13.39 4.13 8.33
C LEU A 46 13.11 4.61 6.89
N VAL A 47 13.83 5.64 6.46
CA VAL A 47 13.73 6.16 5.09
C VAL A 47 14.69 5.37 4.20
N VAL A 48 14.17 4.56 3.30
CA VAL A 48 14.95 3.64 2.47
C VAL A 48 15.13 4.23 1.07
N ASN A 49 16.32 4.71 0.77
CA ASN A 49 16.70 5.18 -0.55
C ASN A 49 16.83 4.00 -1.53
N ASP A 50 15.92 3.91 -2.49
CA ASP A 50 15.91 2.88 -3.53
C ASP A 50 16.78 3.26 -4.73
N ARG A 51 18.02 3.69 -4.45
CA ARG A 51 19.00 4.09 -5.49
C ARG A 51 18.52 5.30 -6.30
N SER A 52 18.08 6.34 -5.59
CA SER A 52 17.79 7.65 -6.22
C SER A 52 19.04 8.24 -6.83
N ASP A 53 18.88 8.87 -7.98
CA ASP A 53 19.92 9.59 -8.74
C ASP A 53 19.58 11.07 -8.95
N ASP A 54 18.39 11.50 -8.55
CA ASP A 54 17.97 12.90 -8.56
C ASP A 54 18.66 13.72 -7.44
N PRO A 55 19.43 14.78 -7.78
CA PRO A 55 20.16 15.57 -6.79
C PRO A 55 19.27 16.21 -5.72
N ALA A 56 18.06 16.64 -6.06
CA ALA A 56 17.14 17.26 -5.10
C ALA A 56 16.63 16.22 -4.07
N THR A 57 16.41 14.99 -4.50
CA THR A 57 16.07 13.85 -3.60
C THR A 57 17.24 13.54 -2.68
N LEU A 58 18.46 13.46 -3.20
CA LEU A 58 19.66 13.18 -2.40
C LEU A 58 19.90 14.26 -1.35
N ALA A 59 19.72 15.54 -1.71
CA ALA A 59 19.80 16.66 -0.77
C ALA A 59 18.71 16.58 0.33
N ALA A 60 17.48 16.20 -0.05
CA ALA A 60 16.40 16.01 0.93
C ALA A 60 16.69 14.85 1.90
N LEU A 61 17.26 13.73 1.41
CA LEU A 61 17.67 12.62 2.26
C LEU A 61 18.79 13.01 3.23
N ALA A 62 19.78 13.79 2.76
CA ALA A 62 20.84 14.31 3.62
C ALA A 62 20.30 15.20 4.75
N GLU A 63 19.36 16.11 4.42
CA GLU A 63 18.69 16.95 5.42
C GLU A 63 17.90 16.11 6.45
N LEU A 64 17.17 15.10 5.98
CA LEU A 64 16.36 14.25 6.84
C LEU A 64 17.18 13.38 7.80
N ALA A 65 18.43 13.09 7.48
CA ALA A 65 19.33 12.33 8.36
C ALA A 65 19.55 13.00 9.72
N ASP A 66 19.40 14.32 9.79
CA ASP A 66 19.54 15.12 11.03
C ASP A 66 18.22 15.24 11.81
N TRP A 67 17.12 14.72 11.27
CA TRP A 67 15.81 14.82 11.92
C TRP A 67 15.63 13.78 13.02
N PRO A 68 14.90 14.07 14.10
CA PRO A 68 14.73 13.14 15.20
C PRO A 68 14.07 11.83 14.74
N CYS A 69 14.56 10.72 15.28
CA CYS A 69 14.04 9.37 15.01
C CYS A 69 14.17 8.91 13.55
N VAL A 70 14.82 9.66 12.66
CA VAL A 70 15.00 9.31 11.24
C VAL A 70 16.33 8.57 11.06
N VAL A 71 16.28 7.47 10.30
CA VAL A 71 17.45 6.69 9.87
C VAL A 71 17.36 6.53 8.36
N ILE A 72 18.39 6.96 7.64
CA ILE A 72 18.49 6.78 6.20
C ILE A 72 19.15 5.43 5.91
N LEU A 73 18.45 4.60 5.14
CA LEU A 73 18.95 3.30 4.68
C LEU A 73 19.12 3.31 3.16
N HIS A 74 20.01 2.47 2.66
CA HIS A 74 20.16 2.21 1.23
C HIS A 74 19.55 0.85 0.89
N ASN A 75 18.75 0.79 -0.18
CA ASN A 75 18.20 -0.48 -0.63
C ASN A 75 19.30 -1.38 -1.20
N ASP A 76 19.61 -2.47 -0.51
CA ASP A 76 20.56 -3.52 -0.91
C ASP A 76 19.92 -4.70 -1.63
N ARG A 77 18.57 -4.70 -1.76
CA ARG A 77 17.74 -5.73 -2.38
C ARG A 77 17.37 -5.37 -3.83
N ALA A 78 16.37 -6.07 -4.38
CA ALA A 78 15.85 -5.74 -5.71
C ALA A 78 15.35 -4.28 -5.77
N LYS A 79 15.66 -3.56 -6.85
CA LYS A 79 15.17 -2.21 -7.07
C LYS A 79 13.65 -2.21 -7.20
N GLY A 80 12.99 -1.33 -6.48
CA GLY A 80 11.54 -1.16 -6.45
C GLY A 80 10.96 -1.16 -5.05
N PRO A 81 9.68 -0.83 -4.90
CA PRO A 81 9.03 -0.64 -3.59
C PRO A 81 9.07 -1.91 -2.72
N ALA A 82 8.99 -3.10 -3.31
CA ALA A 82 9.10 -4.37 -2.58
C ALA A 82 10.47 -4.52 -1.88
N GLY A 83 11.56 -4.36 -2.64
CA GLY A 83 12.91 -4.48 -2.09
C GLY A 83 13.22 -3.41 -1.05
N ALA A 84 12.83 -2.16 -1.32
CA ALA A 84 13.02 -1.05 -0.38
C ALA A 84 12.25 -1.29 0.93
N ARG A 85 10.96 -1.70 0.86
CA ARG A 85 10.20 -2.04 2.07
C ARG A 85 10.78 -3.25 2.81
N ASN A 86 11.30 -4.26 2.11
CA ASN A 86 11.98 -5.39 2.73
C ASN A 86 13.29 -4.98 3.41
N THR A 87 14.10 -4.12 2.81
CA THR A 87 15.30 -3.55 3.45
C THR A 87 14.92 -2.90 4.78
N GLY A 88 13.90 -2.04 4.78
CA GLY A 88 13.39 -1.43 6.01
C GLY A 88 12.84 -2.45 7.01
N LEU A 89 12.07 -3.46 6.56
CA LEU A 89 11.49 -4.51 7.41
C LEU A 89 12.56 -5.33 8.14
N HIS A 90 13.67 -5.64 7.48
CA HIS A 90 14.78 -6.37 8.11
C HIS A 90 15.58 -5.50 9.05
N ALA A 91 15.73 -4.20 8.79
CA ALA A 91 16.38 -3.23 9.66
C ALA A 91 15.51 -2.79 10.84
N ALA A 92 14.20 -2.95 10.76
CA ALA A 92 13.24 -2.54 11.78
C ALA A 92 13.51 -3.20 13.12
N ARG A 93 13.51 -2.40 14.20
CA ARG A 93 13.72 -2.86 15.59
C ARG A 93 12.42 -2.95 16.36
N GLY A 94 11.38 -2.23 15.91
CA GLY A 94 10.06 -2.23 16.53
C GLY A 94 9.35 -3.58 16.39
N ASN A 95 8.53 -3.92 17.37
CA ASN A 95 7.66 -5.09 17.31
C ASN A 95 6.52 -4.89 16.31
N TRP A 96 6.19 -3.65 16.01
CA TRP A 96 5.20 -3.26 15.03
C TRP A 96 5.85 -2.50 13.88
N VAL A 97 5.30 -2.67 12.70
CA VAL A 97 5.75 -2.01 11.47
C VAL A 97 4.57 -1.31 10.82
N ALA A 98 4.82 -0.10 10.39
CA ALA A 98 3.93 0.67 9.54
C ALA A 98 4.67 1.13 8.28
N PHE A 99 3.92 1.54 7.26
CA PHE A 99 4.50 2.05 6.02
C PHE A 99 3.93 3.43 5.71
N LEU A 100 4.74 4.27 5.07
CA LEU A 100 4.28 5.52 4.48
C LEU A 100 5.02 5.73 3.16
N ASP A 101 4.29 5.91 2.07
CA ASP A 101 4.90 6.26 0.79
C ASP A 101 5.37 7.72 0.81
N ALA A 102 6.47 8.02 0.12
CA ALA A 102 7.19 9.31 0.22
C ALA A 102 6.39 10.53 -0.27
N ASP A 103 5.25 10.30 -0.90
CA ASP A 103 4.33 11.31 -1.43
C ASP A 103 2.99 11.41 -0.67
N ASP A 104 2.75 10.50 0.28
CA ASP A 104 1.55 10.48 1.12
C ASP A 104 1.73 11.20 2.45
N LEU A 105 0.63 11.36 3.19
CA LEU A 105 0.64 11.99 4.53
C LEU A 105 -0.20 11.17 5.51
N TRP A 106 0.27 11.03 6.76
CA TRP A 106 -0.59 10.57 7.83
C TRP A 106 -1.44 11.69 8.40
N LEU A 107 -2.66 11.37 8.77
CA LEU A 107 -3.53 12.25 9.55
C LEU A 107 -3.06 12.36 11.01
N PRO A 108 -3.42 13.43 11.74
CA PRO A 108 -2.84 13.73 13.06
C PRO A 108 -2.94 12.62 14.10
N TYR A 109 -4.01 11.82 14.08
CA TYR A 109 -4.24 10.74 15.04
C TYR A 109 -4.03 9.33 14.43
N ALA A 110 -3.43 9.25 13.26
CA ALA A 110 -3.31 8.00 12.52
C ALA A 110 -2.55 6.91 13.28
N LEU A 111 -1.44 7.27 13.92
CA LEU A 111 -0.68 6.32 14.73
C LEU A 111 -1.45 5.92 15.98
N ALA A 112 -1.98 6.90 16.71
CA ALA A 112 -2.69 6.68 17.97
C ALA A 112 -3.91 5.78 17.81
N GLN A 113 -4.72 5.96 16.75
CA GLN A 113 -5.89 5.13 16.48
C GLN A 113 -5.51 3.67 16.20
N ARG A 114 -4.53 3.43 15.34
CA ARG A 114 -4.07 2.08 15.02
C ARG A 114 -3.40 1.41 16.22
N TRP A 115 -2.61 2.18 16.96
CA TRP A 115 -1.95 1.73 18.19
C TRP A 115 -2.94 1.36 19.28
N HIS A 116 -4.00 2.15 19.46
CA HIS A 116 -5.07 1.83 20.40
C HIS A 116 -5.68 0.44 20.14
N VAL A 117 -6.02 0.15 18.90
CA VAL A 117 -6.54 -1.18 18.50
C VAL A 117 -5.50 -2.27 18.76
N ALA A 118 -4.25 -2.02 18.38
CA ALA A 118 -3.15 -2.97 18.56
C ALA A 118 -2.89 -3.31 20.03
N ALA A 119 -3.00 -2.30 20.91
CA ALA A 119 -2.74 -2.45 22.35
C ALA A 119 -3.93 -3.03 23.13
N THR A 120 -5.17 -2.78 22.69
CA THR A 120 -6.37 -3.16 23.44
C THR A 120 -6.99 -4.49 23.00
N HIS A 121 -6.66 -4.97 21.80
CA HIS A 121 -7.24 -6.21 21.27
C HIS A 121 -6.19 -7.32 21.20
N ALA A 122 -6.26 -8.24 22.15
CA ALA A 122 -5.42 -9.44 22.12
C ALA A 122 -5.58 -10.20 20.79
N GLY A 123 -4.46 -10.47 20.11
CA GLY A 123 -4.45 -11.11 18.80
C GLY A 123 -4.62 -10.16 17.61
N ALA A 124 -4.73 -8.84 17.81
CA ALA A 124 -4.62 -7.89 16.73
C ALA A 124 -3.17 -7.91 16.18
N GLY A 125 -2.97 -8.52 15.03
CA GLY A 125 -1.67 -8.56 14.35
C GLY A 125 -1.62 -7.68 13.11
N TRP A 126 -2.77 -7.20 12.64
CA TRP A 126 -2.94 -6.40 11.44
C TRP A 126 -4.09 -5.41 11.63
N VAL A 127 -3.75 -4.12 11.66
CA VAL A 127 -4.70 -3.01 11.78
C VAL A 127 -4.55 -2.14 10.54
N ALA A 128 -5.66 -1.71 9.95
CA ALA A 128 -5.67 -0.75 8.86
C ALA A 128 -6.78 0.28 9.04
N GLY A 129 -6.64 1.44 8.41
CA GLY A 129 -7.68 2.45 8.31
C GLY A 129 -7.99 2.79 6.86
N GLY A 130 -8.96 3.68 6.66
CA GLY A 130 -9.23 4.25 5.34
C GLY A 130 -8.18 5.28 4.92
N PHE A 131 -8.36 5.83 3.73
CA PHE A 131 -7.61 6.98 3.24
C PHE A 131 -8.52 7.94 2.48
N SER A 132 -8.13 9.20 2.42
CA SER A 132 -8.75 10.21 1.57
C SER A 132 -7.81 10.63 0.45
N LEU A 133 -8.37 11.03 -0.69
CA LEU A 133 -7.59 11.46 -1.84
C LEU A 133 -7.19 12.93 -1.69
N LEU A 134 -5.90 13.22 -1.71
CA LEU A 134 -5.35 14.57 -1.75
C LEU A 134 -5.10 14.96 -3.21
N ARG A 135 -5.94 15.84 -3.73
CA ARG A 135 -5.87 16.32 -5.11
C ARG A 135 -5.23 17.70 -5.16
N ALA A 136 -4.52 18.00 -6.24
CA ALA A 136 -4.03 19.33 -6.51
C ALA A 136 -5.21 20.32 -6.67
N ARG A 137 -4.98 21.56 -6.26
CA ARG A 137 -5.87 22.70 -6.52
C ARG A 137 -5.83 23.07 -8.03
N PRO A 138 -6.74 23.95 -8.50
CA PRO A 138 -6.73 24.37 -9.89
C PRO A 138 -5.41 25.01 -10.37
N ASP A 139 -4.65 25.62 -9.46
CA ASP A 139 -3.32 26.19 -9.69
C ASP A 139 -2.18 25.15 -9.68
N GLY A 140 -2.50 23.88 -9.53
CA GLY A 140 -1.55 22.78 -9.44
C GLY A 140 -0.90 22.59 -8.07
N SER A 141 -1.16 23.50 -7.11
CA SER A 141 -0.64 23.37 -5.74
C SER A 141 -1.42 22.34 -4.91
N PHE A 142 -0.81 21.87 -3.82
CA PHE A 142 -1.50 21.11 -2.78
C PHE A 142 -1.69 21.97 -1.53
N ALA A 143 -2.68 21.62 -0.70
CA ALA A 143 -2.77 22.20 0.64
C ALA A 143 -1.49 21.86 1.43
N ASP A 144 -0.99 22.80 2.21
CA ASP A 144 0.14 22.53 3.09
C ASP A 144 -0.26 21.65 4.29
N LEU A 145 0.74 21.11 4.98
CA LEU A 145 0.50 20.18 6.08
C LEU A 145 -0.28 20.84 7.24
N ALA A 146 -0.04 22.13 7.53
CA ALA A 146 -0.74 22.85 8.58
C ALA A 146 -2.24 23.00 8.25
N GLN A 147 -2.58 23.36 7.01
CA GLN A 147 -3.97 23.43 6.53
C GLN A 147 -4.67 22.07 6.60
N LEU A 148 -3.98 21.01 6.17
CA LEU A 148 -4.52 19.64 6.22
C LEU A 148 -4.71 19.17 7.66
N THR A 149 -3.77 19.44 8.54
CA THR A 149 -3.88 19.13 9.97
C THR A 149 -5.05 19.87 10.61
N ALA A 150 -5.18 21.18 10.39
CA ALA A 150 -6.28 21.98 10.91
C ALA A 150 -7.65 21.47 10.40
N ALA A 151 -7.75 21.16 9.10
CA ALA A 151 -8.97 20.60 8.53
C ALA A 151 -9.31 19.22 9.12
N ALA A 152 -8.30 18.36 9.29
CA ALA A 152 -8.48 17.03 9.85
C ALA A 152 -8.90 17.06 11.32
N THR A 153 -8.40 18.01 12.12
CA THR A 153 -8.75 18.13 13.55
C THR A 153 -10.10 18.82 13.76
N ALA A 154 -10.56 19.63 12.82
CA ALA A 154 -11.85 20.32 12.87
C ALA A 154 -13.01 19.53 12.28
N ALA A 155 -12.75 18.43 11.56
CA ALA A 155 -13.79 17.67 10.89
C ALA A 155 -14.72 16.98 11.91
N PRO A 156 -16.03 16.86 11.63
CA PRO A 156 -16.95 16.13 12.50
C PRO A 156 -16.50 14.68 12.73
N GLY A 157 -16.52 14.21 13.98
CA GLY A 157 -16.11 12.85 14.35
C GLY A 157 -14.61 12.63 14.44
N THR A 158 -13.78 13.66 14.21
CA THR A 158 -12.32 13.59 14.38
C THR A 158 -11.84 14.16 15.72
N ALA A 159 -12.77 14.62 16.56
CA ALA A 159 -12.43 14.98 17.94
C ALA A 159 -11.78 13.78 18.64
N PRO A 160 -10.71 13.99 19.43
CA PRO A 160 -9.97 12.91 20.09
C PRO A 160 -10.85 11.95 20.88
N ASP A 161 -11.86 12.46 21.59
CA ASP A 161 -12.81 11.64 22.35
C ASP A 161 -13.72 10.81 21.44
N ALA A 162 -14.16 11.35 20.29
CA ALA A 162 -14.93 10.61 19.30
C ALA A 162 -14.08 9.49 18.66
N LEU A 163 -12.81 9.76 18.40
CA LEU A 163 -11.86 8.76 17.86
C LEU A 163 -11.53 7.67 18.90
N ALA A 164 -11.43 8.02 20.17
CA ALA A 164 -11.26 7.06 21.26
C ALA A 164 -12.55 6.24 21.50
N ALA A 165 -13.73 6.87 21.40
CA ALA A 165 -15.03 6.22 21.53
C ALA A 165 -15.40 5.37 20.31
N THR A 166 -14.88 5.71 19.11
CA THR A 166 -15.02 4.91 17.88
C THR A 166 -14.17 3.64 17.92
N GLY A 167 -13.76 3.17 19.08
CA GLY A 167 -13.11 1.87 19.32
C GLY A 167 -13.76 0.65 18.65
N ALA A 168 -14.65 0.89 17.70
CA ALA A 168 -15.30 -0.03 16.81
C ALA A 168 -14.43 -0.36 15.57
N ALA A 169 -13.14 -0.62 15.77
CA ALA A 169 -12.41 -1.30 14.71
C ALA A 169 -13.12 -2.62 14.42
N ARG A 170 -13.57 -2.79 13.19
CA ARG A 170 -14.25 -4.00 12.76
C ARG A 170 -13.24 -5.12 12.54
N ARG A 171 -13.34 -6.19 13.32
CA ARG A 171 -12.56 -7.40 13.10
C ARG A 171 -13.09 -8.16 11.89
N LEU A 172 -12.28 -8.29 10.88
CA LEU A 172 -12.53 -9.11 9.70
C LEU A 172 -11.74 -10.41 9.85
N ARG A 173 -12.44 -11.50 10.09
CA ARG A 173 -11.80 -12.81 10.27
C ARG A 173 -11.32 -13.33 8.92
N ARG A 174 -9.98 -13.54 8.81
CA ARG A 174 -9.32 -14.10 7.63
C ARG A 174 -9.94 -13.57 6.32
N PRO A 175 -9.79 -12.27 6.01
CA PRO A 175 -10.60 -11.57 5.00
C PRO A 175 -10.19 -11.92 3.54
N VAL A 176 -9.89 -13.19 3.27
CA VAL A 176 -9.44 -13.68 1.96
C VAL A 176 -10.46 -13.38 0.86
N GLU A 177 -11.74 -13.69 1.11
CA GLU A 177 -12.81 -13.50 0.12
C GLU A 177 -12.99 -12.04 -0.25
N MET A 178 -13.01 -11.17 0.76
CA MET A 178 -13.15 -9.73 0.55
C MET A 178 -11.94 -9.16 -0.18
N LEU A 179 -10.73 -9.48 0.27
CA LEU A 179 -9.50 -8.96 -0.34
C LEU A 179 -9.26 -9.54 -1.73
N ALA A 180 -9.67 -10.78 -2.03
CA ALA A 180 -9.58 -11.32 -3.37
C ALA A 180 -10.55 -10.64 -4.36
N THR A 181 -11.64 -10.03 -3.85
CA THR A 181 -12.57 -9.26 -4.68
C THR A 181 -12.02 -7.86 -4.95
N GLU A 182 -11.49 -7.19 -3.92
CA GLU A 182 -10.96 -5.83 -4.01
C GLU A 182 -9.83 -5.58 -3.02
N CYS A 183 -8.77 -4.90 -3.45
CA CYS A 183 -7.71 -4.42 -2.58
C CYS A 183 -8.15 -3.12 -1.89
N ILE A 184 -8.64 -3.25 -0.67
CA ILE A 184 -9.12 -2.11 0.15
C ILE A 184 -8.05 -1.53 1.07
N VAL A 185 -6.86 -2.11 1.11
CA VAL A 185 -5.76 -1.75 2.01
C VAL A 185 -4.56 -1.31 1.19
N ILE A 186 -4.05 -0.12 1.46
CA ILE A 186 -2.79 0.39 0.90
C ILE A 186 -1.70 0.44 1.97
N PRO A 187 -0.40 0.38 1.62
CA PRO A 187 0.69 0.36 2.60
C PRO A 187 0.62 1.49 3.61
N THR A 188 0.33 2.72 3.16
CA THR A 188 0.25 3.92 4.01
C THR A 188 -0.76 3.81 5.16
N THR A 189 -1.74 2.89 5.10
CA THR A 189 -2.81 2.79 6.10
C THR A 189 -2.59 1.73 7.16
N VAL A 190 -1.58 0.87 7.02
CA VAL A 190 -1.42 -0.31 7.89
C VAL A 190 -0.51 -0.08 9.11
N LEU A 191 -0.79 -0.82 10.17
CA LEU A 191 0.10 -1.10 11.28
C LEU A 191 0.05 -2.61 11.53
N MET A 192 1.20 -3.30 11.44
CA MET A 192 1.25 -4.76 11.49
C MET A 192 2.35 -5.24 12.44
N ARG A 193 2.15 -6.39 13.04
CA ARG A 193 3.22 -7.06 13.78
C ARG A 193 4.37 -7.42 12.84
N ARG A 194 5.58 -7.07 13.25
CA ARG A 194 6.79 -7.34 12.47
C ARG A 194 7.02 -8.85 12.25
N ASP A 195 6.80 -9.65 13.29
CA ASP A 195 6.94 -11.11 13.20
C ASP A 195 6.00 -11.73 12.15
N LEU A 196 4.74 -11.25 12.06
CA LEU A 196 3.80 -11.67 11.03
C LEU A 196 4.36 -11.40 9.62
N LEU A 197 4.86 -10.19 9.37
CA LEU A 197 5.44 -9.83 8.06
C LEU A 197 6.66 -10.70 7.72
N LEU A 198 7.53 -10.98 8.69
CA LEU A 198 8.72 -11.82 8.52
C LEU A 198 8.34 -13.28 8.25
N VAL A 199 7.39 -13.85 8.99
CA VAL A 199 6.88 -15.22 8.77
C VAL A 199 6.25 -15.36 7.37
N LYS A 200 5.61 -14.31 6.86
CA LYS A 200 5.10 -14.27 5.49
C LYS A 200 6.18 -14.04 4.44
N GLY A 201 7.44 -13.83 4.84
CA GLY A 201 8.56 -13.59 3.93
C GLY A 201 8.56 -12.19 3.30
N GLY A 202 7.87 -11.21 3.90
CA GLY A 202 7.82 -9.83 3.41
C GLY A 202 7.15 -9.68 2.05
N PHE A 203 7.53 -8.63 1.34
CA PHE A 203 7.05 -8.32 0.00
C PHE A 203 7.76 -9.19 -1.05
N ASP A 204 7.03 -9.64 -2.07
CA ASP A 204 7.62 -10.44 -3.15
C ASP A 204 8.35 -9.53 -4.16
N GLU A 205 9.66 -9.55 -4.13
CA GLU A 205 10.52 -8.67 -4.94
C GLU A 205 10.48 -8.96 -6.46
N ARG A 206 9.84 -10.06 -6.86
CA ARG A 206 9.55 -10.35 -8.27
C ARG A 206 8.41 -9.48 -8.82
N LEU A 207 7.66 -8.82 -7.93
CA LEU A 207 6.55 -7.93 -8.26
C LEU A 207 7.02 -6.48 -8.20
N ARG A 208 6.90 -5.77 -9.32
CA ARG A 208 7.16 -4.33 -9.38
C ARG A 208 5.95 -3.48 -8.97
N ARG A 209 4.77 -4.08 -8.99
CA ARG A 209 3.48 -3.50 -8.58
C ARG A 209 2.60 -4.62 -8.05
N ALA A 210 1.58 -4.27 -7.27
CA ALA A 210 0.71 -5.20 -6.56
C ALA A 210 1.47 -6.11 -5.56
N GLU A 211 2.68 -5.73 -5.15
CA GLU A 211 3.48 -6.42 -4.15
C GLU A 211 2.85 -6.37 -2.77
N ASP A 212 2.17 -5.26 -2.47
CA ASP A 212 1.39 -5.01 -1.27
C ASP A 212 0.14 -5.91 -1.26
N TYR A 213 -0.63 -5.88 -2.32
CA TYR A 213 -1.83 -6.70 -2.46
C TYR A 213 -1.50 -8.21 -2.37
N HIS A 214 -0.39 -8.63 -2.98
CA HIS A 214 0.13 -9.99 -2.84
C HIS A 214 0.42 -10.36 -1.38
N LEU A 215 1.03 -9.45 -0.61
CA LEU A 215 1.33 -9.66 0.80
C LEU A 215 0.06 -9.70 1.64
N TRP A 216 -0.88 -8.78 1.42
CA TRP A 216 -2.15 -8.74 2.15
C TRP A 216 -2.96 -10.00 1.97
N LEU A 217 -3.03 -10.54 0.76
CA LEU A 217 -3.69 -11.82 0.50
C LEU A 217 -3.02 -12.96 1.26
N ARG A 218 -1.69 -13.02 1.32
CA ARG A 218 -0.97 -14.05 2.09
C ARG A 218 -1.20 -13.91 3.61
N CYS A 219 -1.30 -12.68 4.11
CA CYS A 219 -1.63 -12.45 5.51
C CYS A 219 -3.08 -12.86 5.83
N ALA A 220 -4.01 -12.62 4.92
CA ALA A 220 -5.43 -12.92 5.11
C ALA A 220 -5.75 -14.40 5.26
N LEU A 221 -4.87 -15.31 4.82
CA LEU A 221 -5.09 -16.77 4.95
C LEU A 221 -5.25 -17.22 6.41
N ASP A 222 -4.56 -16.55 7.34
CA ASP A 222 -4.48 -16.99 8.74
C ASP A 222 -4.49 -15.86 9.77
N THR A 223 -4.57 -14.60 9.31
CA THR A 223 -4.56 -13.41 10.17
C THR A 223 -5.81 -12.59 9.96
N ASP A 224 -6.40 -12.14 11.07
CA ASP A 224 -7.54 -11.24 11.04
C ASP A 224 -7.09 -9.79 10.77
N LEU A 225 -7.88 -9.06 10.01
CA LEU A 225 -7.71 -7.62 9.79
C LEU A 225 -8.65 -6.83 10.70
N TRP A 226 -8.09 -5.91 11.44
CA TRP A 226 -8.85 -4.91 12.20
C TRP A 226 -8.93 -3.62 11.38
N LEU A 227 -10.15 -3.28 10.93
CA LEU A 227 -10.37 -2.15 10.04
C LEU A 227 -11.02 -1.00 10.80
N LEU A 228 -10.32 0.13 10.89
CA LEU A 228 -10.84 1.39 11.42
C LEU A 228 -11.87 2.00 10.46
N PRO A 229 -12.96 2.57 10.97
CA PRO A 229 -13.98 3.23 10.14
C PRO A 229 -13.51 4.58 9.57
N THR A 230 -12.45 5.14 10.13
CA THR A 230 -11.93 6.48 9.81
C THR A 230 -10.74 6.43 8.86
N PRO A 231 -10.53 7.45 8.02
CA PRO A 231 -9.29 7.60 7.29
C PRO A 231 -8.13 7.90 8.25
N VAL A 232 -6.97 7.33 7.95
CA VAL A 232 -5.71 7.54 8.68
C VAL A 232 -4.64 8.21 7.83
N ALA A 233 -4.89 8.35 6.53
CA ALA A 233 -3.94 8.92 5.59
C ALA A 233 -4.59 9.75 4.50
N HIS A 234 -3.83 10.67 3.94
CA HIS A 234 -4.08 11.29 2.65
C HIS A 234 -3.21 10.62 1.59
N TYR A 235 -3.86 10.04 0.59
CA TYR A 235 -3.21 9.52 -0.61
C TYR A 235 -3.09 10.63 -1.65
N ARG A 236 -1.87 11.04 -1.99
CA ARG A 236 -1.62 12.16 -2.90
C ARG A 236 -1.69 11.72 -4.36
N ILE A 237 -2.46 12.45 -5.17
CA ILE A 237 -2.57 12.23 -6.61
C ILE A 237 -1.78 13.29 -7.36
N HIS A 238 -0.71 12.88 -8.03
CA HIS A 238 0.12 13.75 -8.87
C HIS A 238 0.63 12.99 -10.10
N GLY A 239 1.15 13.72 -11.10
CA GLY A 239 1.52 13.14 -12.39
C GLY A 239 2.67 12.12 -12.35
N ALA A 240 3.49 12.11 -11.29
CA ALA A 240 4.56 11.14 -11.10
C ALA A 240 4.12 9.90 -10.28
N SER A 241 2.87 9.84 -9.80
CA SER A 241 2.36 8.70 -9.03
C SER A 241 2.35 7.43 -9.88
N LEU A 242 2.90 6.34 -9.35
CA LEU A 242 2.98 5.05 -10.04
C LEU A 242 1.62 4.49 -10.46
N THR A 243 0.56 4.78 -9.69
CA THR A 243 -0.80 4.26 -9.89
C THR A 243 -1.64 5.07 -10.86
N HIS A 244 -1.25 6.30 -11.17
CA HIS A 244 -2.00 7.21 -12.04
C HIS A 244 -1.41 7.36 -13.45
N GLY A 245 -0.41 6.55 -13.81
CA GLY A 245 0.07 6.45 -15.17
C GLY A 245 -0.98 5.85 -16.12
N ASP A 246 -0.70 5.90 -17.44
CA ASP A 246 -1.54 5.35 -18.51
C ASP A 246 -1.91 3.86 -18.40
N ALA A 247 -1.25 3.13 -17.51
CA ALA A 247 -1.46 1.70 -17.29
C ALA A 247 -2.37 1.48 -16.07
N PRO A 248 -3.57 0.91 -16.27
CA PRO A 248 -4.47 0.57 -15.16
C PRO A 248 -3.82 -0.39 -14.15
N ARG A 249 -4.24 -0.28 -12.89
CA ARG A 249 -3.72 -1.08 -11.77
C ARG A 249 -3.75 -2.59 -12.06
N PHE A 250 -4.83 -3.08 -12.66
CA PHE A 250 -5.02 -4.50 -12.96
C PHE A 250 -3.96 -5.09 -13.91
N LEU A 251 -3.25 -4.28 -14.71
CA LEU A 251 -2.18 -4.77 -15.62
C LEU A 251 -1.00 -5.44 -14.88
N HIS A 252 -0.96 -5.37 -13.56
CA HIS A 252 0.08 -5.97 -12.74
C HIS A 252 -0.43 -7.10 -11.84
N GLU A 253 -1.76 -7.27 -11.76
CA GLU A 253 -2.37 -8.28 -10.92
C GLU A 253 -2.27 -9.70 -11.51
N ASP A 254 -2.15 -9.85 -12.82
CA ASP A 254 -2.03 -11.15 -13.49
C ASP A 254 -0.81 -11.94 -13.00
N ARG A 255 0.34 -11.26 -12.86
CA ARG A 255 1.56 -11.86 -12.33
C ARG A 255 1.42 -12.22 -10.86
N MET A 256 0.86 -11.32 -10.05
CA MET A 256 0.55 -11.56 -8.64
C MET A 256 -0.34 -12.80 -8.47
N LEU A 257 -1.46 -12.86 -9.20
CA LEU A 257 -2.38 -13.99 -9.16
C LEU A 257 -1.72 -15.29 -9.64
N THR A 258 -0.82 -15.20 -10.63
CA THR A 258 -0.05 -16.35 -11.09
C THR A 258 0.82 -16.94 -9.97
N LEU A 259 1.48 -16.09 -9.19
CA LEU A 259 2.31 -16.52 -8.06
C LEU A 259 1.48 -17.15 -6.94
N LEU A 260 0.33 -16.55 -6.62
CA LEU A 260 -0.59 -17.12 -5.62
C LEU A 260 -1.14 -18.49 -6.06
N LEU A 261 -1.58 -18.59 -7.32
CA LEU A 261 -2.12 -19.83 -7.88
C LEU A 261 -1.09 -20.98 -7.98
N ALA A 262 0.19 -20.65 -8.01
CA ALA A 262 1.28 -21.63 -7.97
C ALA A 262 1.60 -22.14 -6.56
N ASN A 263 1.10 -21.50 -5.51
CA ASN A 263 1.35 -21.87 -4.13
C ASN A 263 0.25 -22.79 -3.58
N ALA A 264 0.64 -23.95 -3.04
CA ALA A 264 -0.27 -24.96 -2.50
C ALA A 264 -1.20 -24.45 -1.39
N ALA A 265 -0.77 -23.46 -0.59
CA ALA A 265 -1.60 -22.85 0.44
C ALA A 265 -2.90 -22.24 -0.11
N TRP A 266 -2.94 -21.94 -1.41
CA TRP A 266 -4.10 -21.35 -2.09
C TRP A 266 -5.04 -22.35 -2.73
N LEU A 267 -4.77 -23.66 -2.64
CA LEU A 267 -5.66 -24.68 -3.20
C LEU A 267 -7.12 -24.57 -2.73
N PRO A 268 -7.43 -24.34 -1.44
CA PRO A 268 -8.81 -24.16 -0.97
C PRO A 268 -9.49 -22.91 -1.55
N HIS A 269 -8.72 -21.88 -1.86
CA HIS A 269 -9.20 -20.58 -2.37
C HIS A 269 -9.02 -20.44 -3.89
N ARG A 270 -8.58 -21.50 -4.58
CA ARG A 270 -8.32 -21.48 -6.03
C ARG A 270 -9.50 -20.97 -6.87
N PRO A 271 -10.77 -21.36 -6.62
CA PRO A 271 -11.89 -20.84 -7.39
C PRO A 271 -12.01 -19.30 -7.30
N LEU A 272 -11.77 -18.74 -6.12
CA LEU A 272 -11.82 -17.30 -5.86
C LEU A 272 -10.73 -16.54 -6.63
N LEU A 273 -9.46 -17.03 -6.52
CA LEU A 273 -8.36 -16.43 -7.28
C LEU A 273 -8.56 -16.55 -8.80
N MET A 274 -9.13 -17.66 -9.25
CA MET A 274 -9.43 -17.84 -10.68
C MET A 274 -10.53 -16.91 -11.16
N ALA A 275 -11.56 -16.63 -10.34
CA ALA A 275 -12.57 -15.65 -10.66
C ALA A 275 -11.96 -14.24 -10.80
N ARG A 276 -11.07 -13.85 -9.87
CA ARG A 276 -10.32 -12.58 -9.98
C ARG A 276 -9.42 -12.55 -11.22
N TYR A 277 -8.73 -13.65 -11.50
CA TYR A 277 -7.89 -13.78 -12.70
C TYR A 277 -8.70 -13.59 -13.99
N ASP A 278 -9.91 -14.17 -14.06
CA ASP A 278 -10.79 -14.02 -15.21
C ASP A 278 -11.18 -12.55 -15.44
N LEU A 279 -11.50 -11.79 -14.38
CA LEU A 279 -11.78 -10.35 -14.47
C LEU A 279 -10.56 -9.55 -14.94
N VAL A 280 -9.39 -9.80 -14.35
CA VAL A 280 -8.14 -9.14 -14.71
C VAL A 280 -7.78 -9.39 -16.16
N MET A 281 -7.90 -10.62 -16.65
CA MET A 281 -7.60 -10.94 -18.05
C MET A 281 -8.60 -10.32 -19.03
N GLN A 282 -9.87 -10.22 -18.67
CA GLN A 282 -10.88 -9.54 -19.46
C GLN A 282 -10.54 -8.04 -19.58
N ASP A 283 -10.20 -7.38 -18.48
CA ASP A 283 -9.82 -5.98 -18.45
C ASP A 283 -8.54 -5.73 -19.28
N HIS A 284 -7.56 -6.64 -19.24
CA HIS A 284 -6.40 -6.59 -20.11
C HIS A 284 -6.77 -6.60 -21.60
N CYS A 285 -7.64 -7.52 -22.00
CA CYS A 285 -8.09 -7.61 -23.40
C CYS A 285 -8.79 -6.31 -23.82
N TRP A 286 -9.69 -5.78 -23.01
CA TRP A 286 -10.40 -4.52 -23.28
C TRP A 286 -9.46 -3.33 -23.36
N PHE A 287 -8.53 -3.20 -22.41
CA PHE A 287 -7.57 -2.12 -22.37
C PHE A 287 -6.68 -2.07 -23.63
N TYR A 288 -6.14 -3.20 -24.04
CA TYR A 288 -5.28 -3.24 -25.22
C TYR A 288 -6.06 -3.04 -26.52
N ARG A 289 -7.30 -3.58 -26.63
CA ARG A 289 -8.14 -3.31 -27.79
C ARG A 289 -8.55 -1.85 -27.90
N GLY A 290 -8.93 -1.23 -26.77
CA GLY A 290 -9.30 0.19 -26.75
C GLY A 290 -8.16 1.12 -27.20
N ARG A 291 -6.90 0.67 -27.04
CA ARG A 291 -5.69 1.37 -27.52
C ARG A 291 -5.19 0.88 -28.88
N GLN A 292 -5.97 0.12 -29.60
CA GLN A 292 -5.63 -0.46 -30.92
C GLN A 292 -4.37 -1.36 -30.88
N ARG A 293 -4.00 -1.89 -29.70
CA ARG A 293 -2.88 -2.82 -29.51
C ARG A 293 -3.32 -4.27 -29.67
N GLN A 294 -3.81 -4.63 -30.87
CA GLN A 294 -4.42 -5.94 -31.15
C GLN A 294 -3.54 -7.13 -30.79
N ARG A 295 -2.22 -7.05 -31.14
CA ARG A 295 -1.27 -8.13 -30.79
C ARG A 295 -1.15 -8.38 -29.29
N ALA A 296 -1.22 -7.31 -28.49
CA ALA A 296 -1.20 -7.43 -27.02
C ALA A 296 -2.52 -8.04 -26.50
N ALA A 297 -3.66 -7.57 -26.99
CA ALA A 297 -4.97 -8.13 -26.65
C ALA A 297 -5.05 -9.63 -26.99
N LEU A 298 -4.57 -10.02 -28.18
CA LEU A 298 -4.53 -11.41 -28.61
C LEU A 298 -3.66 -12.28 -27.68
N ARG A 299 -2.47 -11.77 -27.30
CA ARG A 299 -1.61 -12.49 -26.33
C ARG A 299 -2.31 -12.69 -25.00
N CYS A 300 -3.00 -11.68 -24.47
CA CYS A 300 -3.75 -11.79 -23.23
C CYS A 300 -4.87 -12.83 -23.33
N ALA A 301 -5.64 -12.83 -24.42
CA ALA A 301 -6.69 -13.82 -24.62
C ALA A 301 -6.13 -15.25 -24.73
N LEU A 302 -5.00 -15.45 -25.42
CA LEU A 302 -4.32 -16.75 -25.50
C LEU A 302 -3.78 -17.19 -24.12
N GLN A 303 -3.18 -16.28 -23.37
CA GLN A 303 -2.72 -16.55 -22.00
C GLN A 303 -3.87 -16.95 -21.08
N TRP A 304 -5.01 -16.27 -21.23
CA TRP A 304 -6.22 -16.63 -20.49
C TRP A 304 -6.72 -18.03 -20.84
N LEU A 305 -6.82 -18.34 -22.13
CA LEU A 305 -7.25 -19.68 -22.61
C LEU A 305 -6.29 -20.79 -22.19
N ALA A 306 -4.98 -20.53 -22.14
CA ALA A 306 -4.01 -21.50 -21.67
C ALA A 306 -4.30 -21.98 -20.23
N ARG A 307 -4.89 -21.12 -19.39
CA ARG A 307 -5.32 -21.47 -18.02
C ARG A 307 -6.78 -21.90 -17.92
N ARG A 308 -7.63 -21.41 -18.81
CA ARG A 308 -9.08 -21.56 -18.80
C ARG A 308 -9.61 -21.94 -20.18
N PRO A 309 -9.24 -23.13 -20.71
CA PRO A 309 -9.54 -23.50 -22.09
C PRO A 309 -11.03 -23.53 -22.44
N LEU A 310 -11.89 -23.75 -21.45
CA LEU A 310 -13.36 -23.79 -21.64
C LEU A 310 -14.07 -22.48 -21.26
N HIS A 311 -13.33 -21.40 -20.94
CA HIS A 311 -13.94 -20.15 -20.49
C HIS A 311 -14.51 -19.35 -21.67
N ARG A 312 -15.83 -19.24 -21.71
CA ARG A 312 -16.56 -18.62 -22.86
C ARG A 312 -16.12 -17.17 -23.15
N ALA A 313 -15.91 -16.36 -22.09
CA ALA A 313 -15.46 -14.98 -22.29
C ALA A 313 -14.05 -14.92 -22.90
N ALA A 314 -13.13 -15.83 -22.52
CA ALA A 314 -11.78 -15.86 -23.10
C ALA A 314 -11.80 -16.14 -24.62
N TRP A 315 -12.65 -17.06 -25.08
CA TRP A 315 -12.88 -17.31 -26.49
C TRP A 315 -13.48 -16.11 -27.22
N ARG A 316 -14.46 -15.45 -26.61
CA ARG A 316 -15.05 -14.23 -27.17
C ARG A 316 -14.00 -13.13 -27.33
N GLU A 317 -13.13 -12.94 -26.34
CA GLU A 317 -12.06 -11.94 -26.37
C GLU A 317 -10.99 -12.31 -27.40
N LEU A 318 -10.68 -13.59 -27.59
CA LEU A 318 -9.78 -14.07 -28.64
C LEU A 318 -10.32 -13.69 -30.03
N LEU A 319 -11.57 -14.04 -30.32
CA LEU A 319 -12.23 -13.73 -31.58
C LEU A 319 -12.32 -12.21 -31.83
N ALA A 320 -12.73 -11.44 -30.83
CA ALA A 320 -12.81 -9.98 -30.91
C ALA A 320 -11.44 -9.33 -31.16
N SER A 321 -10.37 -9.92 -30.64
CA SER A 321 -8.99 -9.44 -30.85
C SER A 321 -8.41 -9.86 -32.21
N ALA A 322 -8.90 -10.99 -32.77
CA ALA A 322 -8.46 -11.50 -34.06
C ALA A 322 -9.16 -10.84 -35.26
N LEU A 323 -10.46 -10.54 -35.13
CA LEU A 323 -11.32 -10.08 -36.22
C LEU A 323 -11.22 -8.58 -36.55
N ARG A 324 -10.75 -7.74 -35.65
CA ARG A 324 -10.50 -6.32 -35.94
C ARG A 324 -9.17 -6.15 -36.68
N ARG A 325 -9.16 -6.50 -37.96
CA ARG A 325 -8.18 -6.05 -38.95
C ARG A 325 -8.78 -4.84 -39.66
N GLY A 326 -8.11 -3.70 -39.53
CA GLY A 326 -8.45 -2.48 -40.25
C GLY A 326 -8.78 -1.32 -39.35
#